data_cd1c8cbfd07133bba523468d820b29d4
#
_entry.id   cd1c8cbfd07133bba523468d820b29d4
#
_cell.length_a   1.000
_cell.length_b   1.000
_cell.length_c   1.000
_cell.angle_alpha   90.00
_cell.angle_beta   90.00
_cell.angle_gamma   90.00
#
_symmetry.space_group_name_H-M   'P 1'
#
loop_
_entity.id
_entity.type
_entity.pdbx_description
1 polymer ?
#
loop_
_entity_poly.entity_id
_entity_poly.type
_entity_poly.pdbx_seq_one_letter_code
_entity_poly.pdbx_strand_id
1 'polypeptide(L)'
;MKQKNYHSCTVGQIVAGNFDTTKVFSRYHIDFCCHGNTPFAEACRNRGIDPEAVAHELNELQENTVSNAPDFTGWPIDLLIDYVLKIHHRGIRAKGPQIEALLTKVTEAHSKNHPELLQVQALFRYSLLDLENHLSKEENVLFPYVYEMFQAKEEGLKVAKFHCGTILYPIEVMEDEHNHEGERFEKISSLTNGFTAPEDACASFRLVLQQLKQFEEALHEHIHLENNIIFPRALELEKKEAI
;
A
#
# COMPACT_ATOMS: atom_id res chain seq x y z
N MET A 1 25.30 -18.60 -2.17
CA MET A 1 23.88 -18.88 -2.55
C MET A 1 23.69 -18.50 -4.01
N LYS A 2 22.74 -19.11 -4.77
CA LYS A 2 22.46 -18.66 -6.14
C LYS A 2 21.77 -17.29 -6.08
N GLN A 3 22.31 -16.29 -6.75
CA GLN A 3 21.64 -15.00 -6.92
C GLN A 3 20.27 -15.20 -7.56
N LYS A 4 19.24 -14.57 -6.98
CA LYS A 4 17.88 -14.65 -7.51
C LYS A 4 17.80 -13.79 -8.77
N ASN A 5 17.25 -14.36 -9.83
CA ASN A 5 17.00 -13.61 -11.07
C ASN A 5 15.63 -12.91 -10.97
N TYR A 6 15.63 -11.58 -10.89
CA TYR A 6 14.42 -10.77 -10.77
C TYR A 6 13.82 -10.37 -12.12
N HIS A 7 14.52 -10.56 -13.23
CA HIS A 7 14.07 -10.09 -14.57
C HIS A 7 12.76 -10.74 -15.06
N SER A 8 12.42 -11.92 -14.54
CA SER A 8 11.18 -12.62 -14.88
C SER A 8 10.01 -12.30 -13.94
N CYS A 9 10.24 -11.44 -12.95
CA CYS A 9 9.25 -11.10 -11.92
C CYS A 9 8.69 -9.69 -12.17
N THR A 10 7.48 -9.46 -11.68
CA THR A 10 6.96 -8.10 -11.50
C THR A 10 7.43 -7.53 -10.16
N VAL A 11 7.36 -6.21 -10.02
CA VAL A 11 7.75 -5.53 -8.77
C VAL A 11 6.92 -6.05 -7.58
N GLY A 12 5.60 -6.18 -7.75
CA GLY A 12 4.72 -6.71 -6.73
C GLY A 12 5.03 -8.15 -6.32
N GLN A 13 5.41 -9.03 -7.28
CA GLN A 13 5.83 -10.39 -6.97
C GLN A 13 7.12 -10.44 -6.14
N ILE A 14 8.05 -9.52 -6.38
CA ILE A 14 9.29 -9.42 -5.62
C ILE A 14 8.96 -9.03 -4.17
N VAL A 15 8.13 -8.01 -3.99
CA VAL A 15 7.72 -7.51 -2.67
C VAL A 15 6.86 -8.54 -1.94
N ALA A 16 5.92 -9.21 -2.61
CA ALA A 16 5.13 -10.28 -2.01
C ALA A 16 5.99 -11.43 -1.48
N GLY A 17 7.09 -11.75 -2.16
CA GLY A 17 8.03 -12.78 -1.72
C GLY A 17 8.99 -12.36 -0.60
N ASN A 18 9.20 -11.07 -0.41
CA ASN A 18 9.96 -10.50 0.72
C ASN A 18 9.64 -9.02 0.87
N PHE A 19 8.82 -8.67 1.85
CA PHE A 19 8.38 -7.29 2.08
C PHE A 19 9.53 -6.32 2.41
N ASP A 20 10.64 -6.77 2.96
CA ASP A 20 11.82 -5.90 3.20
C ASP A 20 12.39 -5.29 1.90
N THR A 21 12.09 -5.85 0.73
CA THR A 21 12.49 -5.29 -0.58
C THR A 21 11.86 -3.94 -0.88
N THR A 22 10.78 -3.58 -0.20
CA THR A 22 10.16 -2.23 -0.26
C THR A 22 11.15 -1.13 0.07
N LYS A 23 12.11 -1.39 0.98
CA LYS A 23 13.16 -0.44 1.36
C LYS A 23 14.07 -0.07 0.17
N VAL A 24 14.35 -1.04 -0.69
CA VAL A 24 15.12 -0.83 -1.92
C VAL A 24 14.26 -0.08 -2.94
N PHE A 25 13.06 -0.56 -3.22
CA PHE A 25 12.16 0.08 -4.20
C PHE A 25 11.81 1.53 -3.83
N SER A 26 11.51 1.81 -2.56
CA SER A 26 11.24 3.17 -2.07
C SER A 26 12.45 4.11 -2.28
N ARG A 27 13.68 3.63 -2.04
CA ARG A 27 14.90 4.40 -2.28
C ARG A 27 15.07 4.83 -3.73
N TYR A 28 14.65 3.99 -4.65
CA TYR A 28 14.68 4.24 -6.08
C TYR A 28 13.38 4.86 -6.63
N HIS A 29 12.44 5.21 -5.76
CA HIS A 29 11.11 5.72 -6.13
C HIS A 29 10.38 4.80 -7.13
N ILE A 30 10.54 3.49 -6.99
CA ILE A 30 9.83 2.48 -7.78
C ILE A 30 8.55 2.13 -7.04
N ASP A 31 7.42 2.36 -7.69
CA ASP A 31 6.09 2.01 -7.15
C ASP A 31 5.90 0.49 -7.16
N PHE A 32 5.73 -0.07 -5.98
CA PHE A 32 5.55 -1.51 -5.77
C PHE A 32 4.12 -1.88 -5.35
N CYS A 33 3.30 -0.91 -5.00
CA CYS A 33 1.94 -1.13 -4.50
C CYS A 33 0.87 -0.94 -5.58
N CYS A 34 0.78 0.25 -6.19
CA CYS A 34 -0.23 0.54 -7.20
C CYS A 34 0.13 -0.04 -8.57
N HIS A 35 1.41 0.04 -8.96
CA HIS A 35 1.92 -0.49 -10.23
C HIS A 35 2.77 -1.77 -10.06
N GLY A 36 2.47 -2.58 -9.06
CA GLY A 36 3.20 -3.80 -8.75
C GLY A 36 3.18 -4.87 -9.85
N ASN A 37 2.25 -4.81 -10.79
CA ASN A 37 2.17 -5.66 -11.97
C ASN A 37 3.23 -5.32 -13.05
N THR A 38 3.92 -4.18 -12.93
CA THR A 38 4.98 -3.78 -13.86
C THR A 38 6.17 -4.74 -13.79
N PRO A 39 6.70 -5.21 -14.95
CA PRO A 39 7.91 -6.00 -14.98
C PRO A 39 9.10 -5.26 -14.35
N PHE A 40 9.88 -5.94 -13.51
CA PHE A 40 10.98 -5.34 -12.75
C PHE A 40 11.93 -4.47 -13.58
N ALA A 41 12.42 -5.02 -14.72
CA ALA A 41 13.35 -4.30 -15.57
C ALA A 41 12.71 -3.06 -16.24
N GLU A 42 11.41 -3.08 -16.49
CA GLU A 42 10.66 -1.93 -17.02
C GLU A 42 10.49 -0.85 -15.95
N ALA A 43 10.12 -1.22 -14.74
CA ALA A 43 9.98 -0.29 -13.61
C ALA A 43 11.28 0.47 -13.34
N CYS A 44 12.43 -0.23 -13.37
CA CYS A 44 13.75 0.40 -13.26
C CYS A 44 14.02 1.39 -14.40
N ARG A 45 13.80 0.98 -15.67
CA ARG A 45 14.01 1.83 -16.84
C ARG A 45 13.14 3.08 -16.83
N ASN A 46 11.89 2.98 -16.40
CA ASN A 46 10.95 4.12 -16.30
C ASN A 46 11.47 5.20 -15.34
N ARG A 47 12.30 4.82 -14.36
CA ARG A 47 12.98 5.75 -13.43
C ARG A 47 14.41 6.11 -13.87
N GLY A 48 14.87 5.62 -15.03
CA GLY A 48 16.24 5.87 -15.53
C GLY A 48 17.32 5.14 -14.74
N ILE A 49 16.99 4.02 -14.11
CA ILE A 49 17.87 3.26 -13.22
C ILE A 49 18.29 1.95 -13.92
N ASP A 50 19.55 1.54 -13.73
CA ASP A 50 20.05 0.25 -14.19
C ASP A 50 19.41 -0.89 -13.38
N PRO A 51 18.65 -1.81 -14.01
CA PRO A 51 18.06 -2.95 -13.33
C PRO A 51 19.09 -3.85 -12.60
N GLU A 52 20.31 -3.97 -13.12
CA GLU A 52 21.35 -4.79 -12.49
C GLU A 52 21.81 -4.19 -11.15
N ALA A 53 21.88 -2.86 -11.04
CA ALA A 53 22.19 -2.19 -9.77
C ALA A 53 21.14 -2.47 -8.71
N VAL A 54 19.85 -2.38 -9.06
CA VAL A 54 18.75 -2.68 -8.15
C VAL A 54 18.71 -4.17 -7.79
N ALA A 55 18.93 -5.07 -8.77
CA ALA A 55 18.97 -6.52 -8.54
C ALA A 55 20.11 -6.90 -7.59
N HIS A 56 21.25 -6.22 -7.68
CA HIS A 56 22.38 -6.43 -6.77
C HIS A 56 21.99 -6.06 -5.33
N GLU A 57 21.41 -4.88 -5.09
CA GLU A 57 20.97 -4.47 -3.76
C GLU A 57 19.88 -5.39 -3.17
N LEU A 58 18.95 -5.86 -4.00
CA LEU A 58 17.93 -6.84 -3.59
C LEU A 58 18.55 -8.17 -3.15
N ASN A 59 19.61 -8.64 -3.83
CA ASN A 59 20.33 -9.84 -3.45
C ASN A 59 21.15 -9.63 -2.17
N GLU A 60 21.83 -8.50 -2.02
CA GLU A 60 22.54 -8.14 -0.78
C GLU A 60 21.60 -8.08 0.43
N LEU A 61 20.39 -7.51 0.26
CA LEU A 61 19.37 -7.48 1.31
C LEU A 61 19.01 -8.90 1.76
N GLN A 62 18.83 -9.84 0.83
CA GLN A 62 18.50 -11.24 1.14
C GLN A 62 19.64 -11.98 1.85
N GLU A 63 20.90 -11.67 1.53
CA GLU A 63 22.07 -12.33 2.14
C GLU A 63 22.34 -11.81 3.57
N ASN A 64 22.10 -10.52 3.80
CA ASN A 64 22.52 -9.82 5.02
C ASN A 64 21.41 -9.65 6.06
N THR A 65 20.16 -9.96 5.72
CA THR A 65 19.02 -9.73 6.62
C THR A 65 18.26 -11.03 6.85
N VAL A 66 18.16 -11.46 8.12
CA VAL A 66 17.08 -12.37 8.49
C VAL A 66 15.81 -11.51 8.43
N SER A 67 15.01 -11.70 7.39
CA SER A 67 13.75 -10.96 7.27
C SER A 67 12.87 -11.28 8.49
N ASN A 68 12.49 -10.23 9.23
CA ASN A 68 11.46 -10.30 10.25
C ASN A 68 10.08 -9.95 9.69
N ALA A 69 9.99 -9.61 8.41
CA ALA A 69 8.71 -9.33 7.77
C ALA A 69 7.93 -10.62 7.56
N PRO A 70 6.61 -10.62 7.77
CA PRO A 70 5.78 -11.77 7.51
C PRO A 70 5.86 -12.19 6.03
N ASP A 71 5.90 -13.50 5.77
CA ASP A 71 5.67 -14.02 4.41
C ASP A 71 4.16 -14.14 4.18
N PHE A 72 3.58 -13.07 3.66
CA PHE A 72 2.16 -13.00 3.35
C PHE A 72 1.72 -13.95 2.23
N THR A 73 2.65 -14.45 1.42
CA THR A 73 2.31 -15.34 0.29
C THR A 73 1.82 -16.71 0.76
N GLY A 74 2.28 -17.15 1.93
CA GLY A 74 1.85 -18.39 2.55
C GLY A 74 0.54 -18.32 3.35
N TRP A 75 0.00 -17.12 3.57
CA TRP A 75 -1.19 -16.95 4.39
C TRP A 75 -2.48 -17.28 3.63
N PRO A 76 -3.48 -17.92 4.27
CA PRO A 76 -4.80 -18.07 3.66
C PRO A 76 -5.49 -16.71 3.50
N ILE A 77 -6.40 -16.61 2.53
CA ILE A 77 -6.98 -15.31 2.12
C ILE A 77 -7.81 -14.65 3.22
N ASP A 78 -8.51 -15.44 4.02
CA ASP A 78 -9.27 -14.96 5.19
C ASP A 78 -8.39 -14.31 6.23
N LEU A 79 -7.23 -14.91 6.53
CA LEU A 79 -6.24 -14.32 7.45
C LEU A 79 -5.65 -13.02 6.89
N LEU A 80 -5.38 -12.95 5.58
CA LEU A 80 -4.91 -11.72 4.93
C LEU A 80 -5.93 -10.60 5.06
N ILE A 81 -7.22 -10.87 4.78
CA ILE A 81 -8.30 -9.90 4.94
C ILE A 81 -8.43 -9.48 6.41
N ASP A 82 -8.38 -10.44 7.35
CA ASP A 82 -8.40 -10.15 8.78
C ASP A 82 -7.24 -9.23 9.20
N TYR A 83 -6.04 -9.44 8.65
CA TYR A 83 -4.88 -8.60 8.90
C TYR A 83 -5.10 -7.18 8.39
N VAL A 84 -5.56 -7.02 7.14
CA VAL A 84 -5.90 -5.73 6.56
C VAL A 84 -6.93 -5.00 7.41
N LEU A 85 -8.04 -5.63 7.75
CA LEU A 85 -9.11 -5.04 8.56
C LEU A 85 -8.64 -4.64 9.96
N LYS A 86 -7.88 -5.51 10.63
CA LYS A 86 -7.53 -5.35 12.06
C LYS A 86 -6.28 -4.50 12.28
N ILE A 87 -5.37 -4.44 11.32
CA ILE A 87 -4.11 -3.69 11.44
C ILE A 87 -4.19 -2.41 10.61
N HIS A 88 -4.50 -2.51 9.30
CA HIS A 88 -4.46 -1.34 8.43
C HIS A 88 -5.69 -0.45 8.59
N HIS A 89 -6.91 -0.97 8.43
CA HIS A 89 -8.13 -0.16 8.52
C HIS A 89 -8.28 0.50 9.89
N ARG A 90 -8.11 -0.29 10.98
CA ARG A 90 -8.11 0.28 12.34
C ARG A 90 -6.97 1.27 12.56
N GLY A 91 -5.80 1.00 11.98
CA GLY A 91 -4.64 1.88 12.05
C GLY A 91 -4.90 3.23 11.39
N ILE A 92 -5.48 3.24 10.19
CA ILE A 92 -5.87 4.45 9.45
C ILE A 92 -6.85 5.28 10.28
N ARG A 93 -7.95 4.66 10.76
CA ARG A 93 -8.98 5.34 11.58
C ARG A 93 -8.47 5.84 12.91
N ALA A 94 -7.50 5.15 13.52
CA ALA A 94 -6.94 5.56 14.80
C ALA A 94 -5.90 6.68 14.66
N LYS A 95 -5.00 6.56 13.69
CA LYS A 95 -3.84 7.47 13.52
C LYS A 95 -4.21 8.70 12.70
N GLY A 96 -5.02 8.56 11.65
CA GLY A 96 -5.36 9.63 10.73
C GLY A 96 -5.86 10.90 11.43
N PRO A 97 -6.91 10.86 12.27
CA PRO A 97 -7.40 12.04 12.98
C PRO A 97 -6.37 12.66 13.93
N GLN A 98 -5.48 11.86 14.52
CA GLN A 98 -4.41 12.37 15.40
C GLN A 98 -3.35 13.15 14.61
N ILE A 99 -2.97 12.62 13.45
CA ILE A 99 -2.03 13.29 12.54
C ILE A 99 -2.65 14.56 11.99
N GLU A 100 -3.92 14.54 11.58
CA GLU A 100 -4.63 15.73 11.10
C GLU A 100 -4.69 16.84 12.16
N ALA A 101 -5.00 16.49 13.41
CA ALA A 101 -5.04 17.44 14.52
C ALA A 101 -3.66 18.06 14.80
N LEU A 102 -2.58 17.26 14.75
CA LEU A 102 -1.22 17.75 14.92
C LEU A 102 -0.78 18.61 13.72
N LEU A 103 -1.09 18.19 12.49
CA LEU A 103 -0.79 18.91 11.26
C LEU A 103 -1.48 20.28 11.23
N THR A 104 -2.73 20.34 11.70
CA THR A 104 -3.46 21.62 11.85
C THR A 104 -2.71 22.60 12.75
N LYS A 105 -2.30 22.16 13.93
CA LYS A 105 -1.51 23.00 14.86
C LYS A 105 -0.17 23.45 14.28
N VAL A 106 0.50 22.56 13.58
CA VAL A 106 1.78 22.87 12.93
C VAL A 106 1.59 23.88 11.79
N THR A 107 0.55 23.70 10.99
CA THR A 107 0.20 24.60 9.88
C THR A 107 -0.13 26.00 10.40
N GLU A 108 -0.94 26.12 11.44
CA GLU A 108 -1.27 27.41 12.09
C GLU A 108 -0.04 28.15 12.59
N ALA A 109 0.94 27.41 13.16
CA ALA A 109 2.13 28.00 13.74
C ALA A 109 3.21 28.36 12.68
N HIS A 110 3.31 27.61 11.60
CA HIS A 110 4.45 27.63 10.69
C HIS A 110 4.13 28.06 9.26
N SER A 111 2.85 28.11 8.82
CA SER A 111 2.47 28.38 7.43
C SER A 111 2.94 29.72 6.86
N LYS A 112 3.30 30.69 7.70
CA LYS A 112 3.88 31.95 7.26
C LYS A 112 5.25 31.76 6.60
N ASN A 113 6.08 30.85 7.16
CA ASN A 113 7.42 30.53 6.65
C ASN A 113 7.40 29.27 5.76
N HIS A 114 6.41 28.41 5.97
CA HIS A 114 6.20 27.12 5.30
C HIS A 114 4.81 27.07 4.69
N PRO A 115 4.52 27.85 3.62
CA PRO A 115 3.19 27.92 3.00
C PRO A 115 2.74 26.60 2.38
N GLU A 116 3.67 25.69 2.03
CA GLU A 116 3.40 24.34 1.56
C GLU A 116 2.58 23.51 2.54
N LEU A 117 2.68 23.78 3.84
CA LEU A 117 1.90 23.07 4.87
C LEU A 117 0.39 23.21 4.69
N LEU A 118 -0.09 24.32 4.15
CA LEU A 118 -1.51 24.51 3.84
C LEU A 118 -1.99 23.49 2.79
N GLN A 119 -1.17 23.22 1.77
CA GLN A 119 -1.49 22.24 0.75
C GLN A 119 -1.35 20.82 1.30
N VAL A 120 -0.32 20.53 2.08
CA VAL A 120 -0.13 19.23 2.75
C VAL A 120 -1.34 18.91 3.63
N GLN A 121 -1.80 19.86 4.44
CA GLN A 121 -2.97 19.71 5.30
C GLN A 121 -4.25 19.41 4.49
N ALA A 122 -4.47 20.15 3.40
CA ALA A 122 -5.63 19.93 2.53
C ALA A 122 -5.59 18.53 1.89
N LEU A 123 -4.45 18.13 1.34
CA LEU A 123 -4.27 16.82 0.71
C LEU A 123 -4.50 15.68 1.73
N PHE A 124 -3.92 15.78 2.93
CA PHE A 124 -4.08 14.75 3.95
C PHE A 124 -5.53 14.65 4.46
N ARG A 125 -6.24 15.78 4.59
CA ARG A 125 -7.66 15.79 4.95
C ARG A 125 -8.52 15.10 3.88
N TYR A 126 -8.27 15.36 2.59
CA TYR A 126 -8.96 14.67 1.50
C TYR A 126 -8.65 13.17 1.50
N SER A 127 -7.38 12.78 1.76
CA SER A 127 -7.00 11.39 1.92
C SER A 127 -7.83 10.68 2.97
N LEU A 128 -8.01 11.26 4.17
CA LEU A 128 -8.80 10.63 5.23
C LEU A 128 -10.28 10.46 4.86
N LEU A 129 -10.86 11.40 4.12
CA LEU A 129 -12.25 11.32 3.67
C LEU A 129 -12.43 10.23 2.60
N ASP A 130 -11.54 10.17 1.63
CA ASP A 130 -11.60 9.21 0.54
C ASP A 130 -11.32 7.79 1.07
N LEU A 131 -10.31 7.64 1.95
CA LEU A 131 -9.99 6.37 2.61
C LEU A 131 -11.18 5.84 3.41
N GLU A 132 -11.91 6.65 4.20
CA GLU A 132 -13.05 6.14 4.95
C GLU A 132 -14.16 5.58 4.04
N ASN A 133 -14.41 6.24 2.90
CA ASN A 133 -15.34 5.74 1.90
C ASN A 133 -14.83 4.44 1.24
N HIS A 134 -13.55 4.38 0.93
CA HIS A 134 -12.87 3.22 0.35
C HIS A 134 -12.97 2.01 1.30
N LEU A 135 -12.46 2.14 2.53
CA LEU A 135 -12.49 1.08 3.55
C LEU A 135 -13.92 0.57 3.80
N SER A 136 -14.91 1.47 3.78
CA SER A 136 -16.32 1.10 3.96
C SER A 136 -16.85 0.20 2.84
N LYS A 137 -16.42 0.41 1.58
CA LYS A 137 -16.80 -0.44 0.45
C LYS A 137 -16.20 -1.84 0.59
N GLU A 138 -14.94 -1.93 1.00
CA GLU A 138 -14.27 -3.22 1.21
C GLU A 138 -14.91 -4.00 2.36
N GLU A 139 -15.09 -3.36 3.50
CA GLU A 139 -15.66 -3.97 4.70
C GLU A 139 -17.10 -4.45 4.52
N ASN A 140 -17.90 -3.72 3.74
CA ASN A 140 -19.34 -4.01 3.64
C ASN A 140 -19.73 -4.72 2.33
N VAL A 141 -18.86 -4.74 1.32
CA VAL A 141 -19.22 -5.26 0.00
C VAL A 141 -18.23 -6.31 -0.50
N LEU A 142 -16.95 -5.96 -0.67
CA LEU A 142 -15.99 -6.84 -1.32
C LEU A 142 -15.53 -7.99 -0.43
N PHE A 143 -15.01 -7.68 0.76
CA PHE A 143 -14.44 -8.69 1.65
C PHE A 143 -15.46 -9.69 2.19
N PRO A 144 -16.72 -9.33 2.55
CA PRO A 144 -17.72 -10.30 2.92
C PRO A 144 -17.94 -11.39 1.85
N TYR A 145 -17.99 -11.00 0.58
CA TYR A 145 -18.15 -11.96 -0.51
C TYR A 145 -16.90 -12.83 -0.72
N VAL A 146 -15.70 -12.27 -0.55
CA VAL A 146 -14.46 -13.07 -0.59
C VAL A 146 -14.42 -14.09 0.54
N TYR A 147 -14.87 -13.73 1.74
CA TYR A 147 -15.04 -14.67 2.86
C TYR A 147 -16.04 -15.79 2.53
N GLU A 148 -17.20 -15.44 1.94
CA GLU A 148 -18.22 -16.43 1.54
C GLU A 148 -17.64 -17.42 0.52
N MET A 149 -16.92 -16.95 -0.49
CA MET A 149 -16.24 -17.82 -1.46
C MET A 149 -15.18 -18.71 -0.80
N PHE A 150 -14.41 -18.19 0.13
CA PHE A 150 -13.39 -18.96 0.85
C PHE A 150 -14.04 -20.07 1.68
N GLN A 151 -15.08 -19.77 2.44
CA GLN A 151 -15.82 -20.75 3.24
C GLN A 151 -16.45 -21.82 2.36
N ALA A 152 -17.09 -21.42 1.26
CA ALA A 152 -17.69 -22.37 0.30
C ALA A 152 -16.65 -23.35 -0.27
N LYS A 153 -15.45 -22.84 -0.58
CA LYS A 153 -14.34 -23.70 -1.03
C LYS A 153 -13.95 -24.73 0.02
N GLU A 154 -13.81 -24.34 1.29
CA GLU A 154 -13.44 -25.25 2.37
C GLU A 154 -14.52 -26.32 2.63
N GLU A 155 -15.79 -25.98 2.38
CA GLU A 155 -16.96 -26.88 2.53
C GLU A 155 -17.29 -27.66 1.27
N GLY A 156 -16.62 -27.41 0.14
CA GLY A 156 -16.90 -28.02 -1.15
C GLY A 156 -18.23 -27.56 -1.76
N LEU A 157 -18.67 -26.36 -1.38
CA LEU A 157 -19.91 -25.72 -1.87
C LEU A 157 -19.61 -24.71 -2.97
N LYS A 158 -20.68 -24.17 -3.56
CA LYS A 158 -20.64 -23.07 -4.53
C LYS A 158 -21.40 -21.88 -4.02
N VAL A 159 -20.98 -20.68 -4.40
CA VAL A 159 -21.66 -19.44 -4.05
C VAL A 159 -22.40 -18.86 -5.26
N ALA A 160 -23.45 -18.08 -4.99
CA ALA A 160 -24.10 -17.29 -6.03
C ALA A 160 -23.12 -16.24 -6.57
N LYS A 161 -23.25 -15.90 -7.85
CA LYS A 161 -22.46 -14.80 -8.44
C LYS A 161 -22.63 -13.53 -7.63
N PHE A 162 -21.58 -12.75 -7.60
CA PHE A 162 -21.61 -11.41 -7.02
C PHE A 162 -22.75 -10.58 -7.61
N HIS A 163 -23.36 -9.71 -6.83
CA HIS A 163 -24.60 -8.99 -7.21
C HIS A 163 -24.52 -8.22 -8.54
N CYS A 164 -23.33 -7.78 -8.96
CA CYS A 164 -23.10 -7.18 -10.28
C CYS A 164 -22.45 -8.15 -11.29
N GLY A 165 -22.45 -9.45 -11.00
CA GLY A 165 -21.98 -10.51 -11.89
C GLY A 165 -20.57 -11.01 -11.61
N THR A 166 -19.64 -10.14 -11.22
CA THR A 166 -18.24 -10.46 -10.89
C THR A 166 -17.65 -9.43 -9.96
N ILE A 167 -16.68 -9.85 -9.11
CA ILE A 167 -15.90 -8.93 -8.26
C ILE A 167 -14.85 -8.13 -9.02
N LEU A 168 -14.63 -8.41 -10.30
CA LEU A 168 -13.66 -7.68 -11.11
C LEU A 168 -13.95 -6.16 -11.09
N TYR A 169 -15.21 -5.77 -11.29
CA TYR A 169 -15.57 -4.33 -11.33
C TYR A 169 -15.33 -3.58 -10.02
N PRO A 170 -15.75 -4.07 -8.84
CA PRO A 170 -15.37 -3.40 -7.60
C PRO A 170 -13.86 -3.42 -7.35
N ILE A 171 -13.12 -4.45 -7.74
CA ILE A 171 -11.65 -4.47 -7.64
C ILE A 171 -11.03 -3.38 -8.52
N GLU A 172 -11.46 -3.22 -9.78
CA GLU A 172 -10.96 -2.15 -10.65
C GLU A 172 -11.21 -0.75 -10.03
N VAL A 173 -12.34 -0.55 -9.36
CA VAL A 173 -12.62 0.70 -8.63
C VAL A 173 -11.67 0.88 -7.44
N MET A 174 -11.39 -0.19 -6.67
CA MET A 174 -10.45 -0.11 -5.54
C MET A 174 -9.03 0.21 -6.04
N GLU A 175 -8.57 -0.44 -7.09
CA GLU A 175 -7.26 -0.19 -7.70
C GLU A 175 -7.12 1.26 -8.21
N ASP A 176 -8.17 1.84 -8.79
CA ASP A 176 -8.19 3.24 -9.22
C ASP A 176 -8.11 4.21 -8.03
N GLU A 177 -8.86 3.92 -6.95
CA GLU A 177 -8.79 4.69 -5.70
C GLU A 177 -7.40 4.59 -5.05
N HIS A 178 -6.74 3.42 -5.10
CA HIS A 178 -5.37 3.23 -4.65
C HIS A 178 -4.36 4.07 -5.44
N ASN A 179 -4.51 4.13 -6.77
CA ASN A 179 -3.67 4.98 -7.61
C ASN A 179 -3.80 6.46 -7.22
N HIS A 180 -5.01 6.95 -7.00
CA HIS A 180 -5.26 8.33 -6.57
C HIS A 180 -4.63 8.63 -5.20
N GLU A 181 -4.69 7.69 -4.25
CA GLU A 181 -4.03 7.85 -2.96
C GLU A 181 -2.50 7.83 -3.08
N GLY A 182 -1.95 6.95 -3.92
CA GLY A 182 -0.51 6.92 -4.21
C GLY A 182 -0.01 8.26 -4.77
N GLU A 183 -0.69 8.82 -5.78
CA GLU A 183 -0.37 10.14 -6.35
C GLU A 183 -0.48 11.26 -5.30
N ARG A 184 -1.47 11.18 -4.41
CA ARG A 184 -1.67 12.15 -3.33
C ARG A 184 -0.51 12.15 -2.33
N PHE A 185 -0.06 10.97 -1.90
CA PHE A 185 1.09 10.84 -1.01
C PHE A 185 2.42 11.17 -1.70
N GLU A 186 2.60 10.85 -2.97
CA GLU A 186 3.74 11.33 -3.77
C GLU A 186 3.80 12.87 -3.75
N LYS A 187 2.64 13.54 -3.88
CA LYS A 187 2.55 14.99 -3.79
C LYS A 187 2.87 15.53 -2.40
N ILE A 188 2.37 14.90 -1.34
CA ILE A 188 2.70 15.25 0.06
C ILE A 188 4.21 15.10 0.29
N SER A 189 4.78 13.97 -0.13
CA SER A 189 6.23 13.70 -0.03
C SER A 189 7.05 14.76 -0.76
N SER A 190 6.66 15.11 -1.98
CA SER A 190 7.32 16.17 -2.77
C SER A 190 7.28 17.53 -2.06
N LEU A 191 6.12 17.93 -1.53
CA LEU A 191 5.95 19.20 -0.81
C LEU A 191 6.75 19.27 0.48
N THR A 192 7.03 18.13 1.11
CA THR A 192 7.76 18.03 2.36
C THR A 192 9.22 17.59 2.19
N ASN A 193 9.74 17.62 0.96
CA ASN A 193 11.08 17.15 0.61
C ASN A 193 11.37 15.76 1.19
N GLY A 194 10.49 14.78 0.89
CA GLY A 194 10.59 13.42 1.41
C GLY A 194 10.39 13.33 2.92
N PHE A 195 9.46 14.13 3.47
CA PHE A 195 9.20 14.23 4.92
C PHE A 195 10.41 14.70 5.74
N THR A 196 11.28 15.47 5.11
CA THR A 196 12.48 16.03 5.77
C THR A 196 12.15 17.31 6.50
N ALA A 197 12.41 17.34 7.80
CA ALA A 197 12.15 18.53 8.62
C ALA A 197 13.13 19.66 8.27
N PRO A 198 12.64 20.91 8.04
CA PRO A 198 13.50 22.06 7.83
C PRO A 198 14.28 22.41 9.12
N GLU A 199 15.33 23.23 9.00
CA GLU A 199 16.19 23.55 10.13
C GLU A 199 15.44 24.25 11.26
N ASP A 200 14.51 25.14 10.92
CA ASP A 200 13.68 25.90 11.87
C ASP A 200 12.45 25.12 12.38
N ALA A 201 12.31 23.84 12.03
CA ALA A 201 11.21 23.00 12.49
C ALA A 201 11.25 22.79 14.00
N CYS A 202 10.14 23.07 14.68
CA CYS A 202 9.94 22.71 16.09
C CYS A 202 9.73 21.20 16.27
N ALA A 203 9.69 20.72 17.50
CA ALA A 203 9.50 19.32 17.82
C ALA A 203 8.17 18.75 17.23
N SER A 204 7.08 19.52 17.28
CA SER A 204 5.79 19.12 16.71
C SER A 204 5.84 19.02 15.18
N PHE A 205 6.55 19.90 14.51
CA PHE A 205 6.72 19.86 13.08
C PHE A 205 7.53 18.62 12.66
N ARG A 206 8.64 18.33 13.35
CA ARG A 206 9.41 17.10 13.11
C ARG A 206 8.55 15.83 13.32
N LEU A 207 7.76 15.83 14.40
CA LEU A 207 6.91 14.71 14.74
C LEU A 207 5.82 14.46 13.68
N VAL A 208 5.14 15.51 13.20
CA VAL A 208 4.08 15.34 12.20
C VAL A 208 4.62 14.82 10.86
N LEU A 209 5.80 15.28 10.42
CA LEU A 209 6.43 14.76 9.21
C LEU A 209 6.79 13.27 9.35
N GLN A 210 7.34 12.89 10.52
CA GLN A 210 7.61 11.49 10.81
C GLN A 210 6.34 10.64 10.82
N GLN A 211 5.24 11.14 11.38
CA GLN A 211 3.97 10.44 11.42
C GLN A 211 3.32 10.33 10.03
N LEU A 212 3.41 11.37 9.19
CA LEU A 212 2.95 11.32 7.79
C LEU A 212 3.72 10.26 7.00
N LYS A 213 5.04 10.19 7.16
CA LYS A 213 5.87 9.15 6.54
C LYS A 213 5.46 7.75 6.97
N GLN A 214 5.27 7.54 8.28
CA GLN A 214 4.82 6.24 8.80
C GLN A 214 3.41 5.87 8.32
N PHE A 215 2.55 6.86 8.10
CA PHE A 215 1.22 6.64 7.55
C PHE A 215 1.31 6.23 6.08
N GLU A 216 2.12 6.90 5.28
CA GLU A 216 2.41 6.52 3.89
C GLU A 216 2.96 5.09 3.79
N GLU A 217 3.96 4.74 4.60
CA GLU A 217 4.55 3.39 4.63
C GLU A 217 3.49 2.32 4.93
N ALA A 218 2.62 2.57 5.92
CA ALA A 218 1.54 1.65 6.27
C ALA A 218 0.45 1.56 5.19
N LEU A 219 0.16 2.68 4.50
CA LEU A 219 -0.77 2.71 3.38
C LEU A 219 -0.22 1.94 2.17
N HIS A 220 1.06 2.08 1.87
CA HIS A 220 1.71 1.30 0.80
C HIS A 220 1.70 -0.20 1.08
N GLU A 221 1.87 -0.62 2.36
CA GLU A 221 1.74 -2.03 2.75
C GLU A 221 0.31 -2.52 2.53
N HIS A 222 -0.70 -1.76 2.98
CA HIS A 222 -2.11 -2.02 2.79
C HIS A 222 -2.43 -2.24 1.30
N ILE A 223 -2.17 -1.23 0.46
CA ILE A 223 -2.40 -1.29 -0.98
C ILE A 223 -1.65 -2.46 -1.63
N HIS A 224 -0.41 -2.72 -1.22
CA HIS A 224 0.35 -3.84 -1.75
C HIS A 224 -0.31 -5.19 -1.45
N LEU A 225 -0.77 -5.40 -0.22
CA LEU A 225 -1.44 -6.64 0.17
C LEU A 225 -2.70 -6.88 -0.66
N GLU A 226 -3.46 -5.84 -0.93
CA GLU A 226 -4.70 -5.93 -1.70
C GLU A 226 -4.43 -6.11 -3.18
N ASN A 227 -3.74 -5.20 -3.83
CA ASN A 227 -3.51 -5.22 -5.27
C ASN A 227 -2.67 -6.42 -5.73
N ASN A 228 -1.69 -6.83 -4.94
CA ASN A 228 -0.71 -7.82 -5.40
C ASN A 228 -0.91 -9.23 -4.80
N ILE A 229 -1.77 -9.38 -3.77
CA ILE A 229 -2.00 -10.67 -3.14
C ILE A 229 -3.49 -10.99 -3.02
N ILE A 230 -4.29 -10.15 -2.36
CA ILE A 230 -5.70 -10.46 -2.05
C ILE A 230 -6.56 -10.45 -3.31
N PHE A 231 -6.55 -9.36 -4.08
CA PHE A 231 -7.39 -9.21 -5.26
C PHE A 231 -7.12 -10.26 -6.35
N PRO A 232 -5.86 -10.57 -6.72
CA PRO A 232 -5.58 -11.67 -7.64
C PRO A 232 -6.10 -13.02 -7.15
N ARG A 233 -5.95 -13.32 -5.86
CA ARG A 233 -6.44 -14.58 -5.27
C ARG A 233 -7.96 -14.63 -5.18
N ALA A 234 -8.61 -13.50 -4.89
CA ALA A 234 -10.07 -13.40 -4.87
C ALA A 234 -10.67 -13.67 -6.26
N LEU A 235 -10.07 -13.10 -7.32
CA LEU A 235 -10.48 -13.36 -8.70
C LEU A 235 -10.28 -14.83 -9.13
N GLU A 236 -9.19 -15.46 -8.66
CA GLU A 236 -8.99 -16.91 -8.91
C GLU A 236 -10.02 -17.76 -8.16
N LEU A 237 -10.38 -17.35 -6.94
CA LEU A 237 -11.38 -18.02 -6.12
C LEU A 237 -12.77 -17.91 -6.78
N GLU A 238 -13.15 -16.72 -7.25
CA GLU A 238 -14.41 -16.50 -7.96
C GLU A 238 -14.56 -17.41 -9.18
N LYS A 239 -13.52 -17.54 -10.01
CA LYS A 239 -13.52 -18.42 -11.19
C LYS A 239 -13.80 -19.89 -10.85
N LYS A 240 -13.44 -20.32 -9.65
CA LYS A 240 -13.57 -21.72 -9.21
C LYS A 240 -14.86 -21.97 -8.46
N GLU A 241 -15.33 -21.03 -7.65
CA GLU A 241 -16.39 -21.24 -6.67
C GLU A 241 -17.73 -20.58 -7.02
N ALA A 242 -17.75 -19.49 -7.82
CA ALA A 242 -19.00 -18.86 -8.24
C ALA A 242 -19.70 -19.63 -9.38
N ILE A 243 -21.05 -19.70 -9.31
CA ILE A 243 -21.93 -20.32 -10.32
C ILE A 243 -22.65 -19.25 -11.14
#